data_c3c3651ca02fd0115fc83c95fd704ea4
#
_entry.id   c3c3651ca02fd0115fc83c95fd704ea4
#
_cell.length_a   1.000
_cell.length_b   1.000
_cell.length_c   1.000
_cell.angle_alpha   90.00
_cell.angle_beta   90.00
_cell.angle_gamma   90.00
#
_symmetry.space_group_name_H-M   'P 1'
#
loop_
_entity.id
_entity.type
_entity.pdbx_description
1 polymer ?
#
loop_
_entity_poly.entity_id
_entity_poly.type
_entity_poly.pdbx_seq_one_letter_code
_entity_poly.pdbx_strand_id
1 'polypeptide(L)'
;MINTELHNGDCLEYMKKIPTSSIDLIITDPPYNLGKFMEERDTNLVKMRDNFFGAAGWDDLDYKEWKKSMNKFFHQASRVLKDGGSIIVFMAIIKVETIIQLAQKHGLYYKKTGIWHKSNPMPRNMNLHFVNSTESWMYFTYKTKTGTFNNNGKVLHDFIETSVTSNSEKKYGKHPTQKPEALMEHFVKVLSNENDTILDPFMGSGSVGVSAVKNNRNFVGIELDENYFNIATSRIKEVKKDEI
;
A
#
# COMPACT_ATOMS: atom_id res chain seq x y z
N MET A 1 9.87 3.62 22.97
CA MET A 1 9.36 4.78 22.21
C MET A 1 9.36 4.38 20.73
N ILE A 2 8.21 4.49 20.04
CA ILE A 2 8.08 4.10 18.63
C ILE A 2 8.80 5.12 17.74
N ASN A 3 9.66 4.60 16.86
CA ASN A 3 10.36 5.40 15.86
C ASN A 3 9.51 5.57 14.61
N THR A 4 9.49 6.79 14.04
CA THR A 4 8.86 7.06 12.73
C THR A 4 9.80 7.90 11.89
N GLU A 5 10.11 7.40 10.71
CA GLU A 5 10.94 8.08 9.71
C GLU A 5 10.09 8.35 8.47
N LEU A 6 9.95 9.61 8.09
CA LEU A 6 9.12 10.03 6.96
C LEU A 6 10.00 10.79 5.95
N HIS A 7 9.92 10.39 4.69
CA HIS A 7 10.75 10.92 3.62
C HIS A 7 9.91 11.40 2.45
N ASN A 8 10.11 12.65 2.05
CA ASN A 8 9.53 13.17 0.82
C ASN A 8 10.51 12.95 -0.35
N GLY A 9 10.11 12.18 -1.35
CA GLY A 9 10.93 11.89 -2.53
C GLY A 9 10.67 10.52 -3.15
N ASP A 10 11.51 10.15 -4.12
CA ASP A 10 11.40 8.89 -4.85
C ASP A 10 11.71 7.67 -3.96
N CYS A 11 10.80 6.70 -3.97
CA CYS A 11 10.91 5.51 -3.12
C CYS A 11 12.13 4.65 -3.47
N LEU A 12 12.50 4.52 -4.74
CA LEU A 12 13.65 3.71 -5.14
C LEU A 12 14.97 4.33 -4.66
N GLU A 13 15.06 5.65 -4.61
CA GLU A 13 16.25 6.34 -4.11
C GLU A 13 16.37 6.24 -2.57
N TYR A 14 15.25 6.38 -1.86
CA TYR A 14 15.26 6.25 -0.39
C TYR A 14 15.45 4.80 0.06
N MET A 15 14.79 3.85 -0.59
CA MET A 15 14.97 2.44 -0.24
C MET A 15 16.43 1.99 -0.29
N LYS A 16 17.27 2.54 -1.19
CA LYS A 16 18.72 2.24 -1.23
C LYS A 16 19.44 2.58 0.08
N LYS A 17 18.93 3.55 0.84
CA LYS A 17 19.52 4.01 2.11
C LYS A 17 19.04 3.19 3.31
N ILE A 18 17.94 2.48 3.19
CA ILE A 18 17.40 1.60 4.24
C ILE A 18 18.36 0.41 4.38
N PRO A 19 18.78 0.05 5.63
CA PRO A 19 19.67 -1.09 5.85
C PRO A 19 19.08 -2.40 5.32
N THR A 20 19.93 -3.29 4.85
CA THR A 20 19.53 -4.65 4.44
C THR A 20 18.97 -5.41 5.65
N SER A 21 17.92 -6.21 5.44
CA SER A 21 17.30 -7.06 6.48
C SER A 21 16.90 -6.28 7.74
N SER A 22 16.28 -5.10 7.57
CA SER A 22 15.86 -4.23 8.68
C SER A 22 14.34 -4.08 8.81
N ILE A 23 13.58 -4.50 7.81
CA ILE A 23 12.13 -4.34 7.73
C ILE A 23 11.43 -5.69 7.98
N ASP A 24 10.43 -5.68 8.84
CA ASP A 24 9.62 -6.86 9.19
C ASP A 24 8.41 -7.02 8.26
N LEU A 25 7.78 -5.90 7.89
CA LEU A 25 6.58 -5.88 7.06
C LEU A 25 6.61 -4.70 6.08
N ILE A 26 6.27 -4.97 4.82
CA ILE A 26 5.96 -3.93 3.84
C ILE A 26 4.46 -3.99 3.56
N ILE A 27 3.75 -2.85 3.64
CA ILE A 27 2.37 -2.72 3.15
C ILE A 27 2.38 -1.57 2.15
N THR A 28 1.95 -1.82 0.92
CA THR A 28 2.15 -0.84 -0.15
C THR A 28 1.05 -0.84 -1.20
N ASP A 29 0.75 0.34 -1.71
CA ASP A 29 -0.25 0.60 -2.75
C ASP A 29 0.41 1.38 -3.91
N PRO A 30 1.27 0.71 -4.72
CA PRO A 30 2.00 1.37 -5.80
C PRO A 30 1.04 1.80 -6.92
N PRO A 31 1.42 2.79 -7.76
CA PRO A 31 0.62 3.20 -8.91
C PRO A 31 0.28 2.02 -9.85
N TYR A 32 -1.00 1.89 -10.19
CA TYR A 32 -1.51 0.73 -10.94
C TYR A 32 -1.21 0.78 -12.43
N ASN A 33 -0.72 1.93 -12.94
CA ASN A 33 -0.47 2.18 -14.36
C ASN A 33 -1.68 1.81 -15.24
N LEU A 34 -2.81 2.40 -14.93
CA LEU A 34 -4.08 2.19 -15.64
C LEU A 34 -4.36 3.28 -16.68
N GLY A 35 -3.48 4.28 -16.86
CA GLY A 35 -3.70 5.45 -17.71
C GLY A 35 -4.17 5.06 -19.10
N LYS A 36 -3.40 4.27 -19.84
CA LYS A 36 -3.78 3.80 -21.20
C LYS A 36 -5.05 2.95 -21.23
N PHE A 37 -5.27 2.11 -20.22
CA PHE A 37 -6.49 1.30 -20.10
C PHE A 37 -7.73 2.16 -19.87
N MET A 38 -7.57 3.33 -19.25
CA MET A 38 -8.65 4.27 -19.00
C MET A 38 -8.93 5.17 -20.21
N GLU A 39 -7.92 5.46 -21.05
CA GLU A 39 -8.05 6.25 -22.30
C GLU A 39 -8.98 5.59 -23.31
N GLU A 40 -8.98 4.26 -23.39
CA GLU A 40 -9.85 3.49 -24.28
C GLU A 40 -11.32 3.47 -23.84
N ARG A 41 -11.61 3.99 -22.65
CA ARG A 41 -12.98 4.08 -22.10
C ARG A 41 -13.49 5.51 -22.20
N ASP A 42 -14.52 5.72 -22.99
CA ASP A 42 -15.20 7.01 -23.17
C ASP A 42 -15.96 7.40 -21.87
N THR A 43 -15.21 7.78 -20.83
CA THR A 43 -15.75 8.15 -19.53
C THR A 43 -15.12 9.45 -19.02
N ASN A 44 -15.86 10.22 -18.21
CA ASN A 44 -15.36 11.43 -17.52
C ASN A 44 -14.15 11.18 -16.58
N LEU A 45 -13.64 9.95 -16.51
CA LEU A 45 -12.45 9.57 -15.74
C LEU A 45 -11.16 10.16 -16.30
N VAL A 46 -11.11 10.50 -17.62
CA VAL A 46 -9.94 11.17 -18.24
C VAL A 46 -9.66 12.49 -17.53
N LYS A 47 -10.67 13.33 -17.32
CA LYS A 47 -10.52 14.61 -16.62
C LYS A 47 -10.11 14.48 -15.14
N MET A 48 -10.48 13.38 -14.49
CA MET A 48 -10.06 13.10 -13.11
C MET A 48 -8.61 12.61 -13.03
N ARG A 49 -8.14 11.89 -14.05
CA ARG A 49 -6.76 11.43 -14.17
C ARG A 49 -5.79 12.60 -14.16
N ASP A 50 -6.04 13.60 -15.01
CA ASP A 50 -5.15 14.76 -15.18
C ASP A 50 -5.04 15.59 -13.89
N ASN A 51 -6.07 15.57 -13.05
CA ASN A 51 -6.08 16.32 -11.79
C ASN A 51 -5.58 15.53 -10.57
N PHE A 52 -5.56 14.18 -10.59
CA PHE A 52 -5.33 13.37 -9.38
C PHE A 52 -4.24 12.31 -9.52
N PHE A 53 -3.93 11.83 -10.72
CA PHE A 53 -2.99 10.72 -10.93
C PHE A 53 -1.74 11.10 -11.73
N GLY A 54 -1.78 12.21 -12.49
CA GLY A 54 -0.71 12.63 -13.38
C GLY A 54 0.57 13.14 -12.68
N ALA A 55 0.48 13.53 -11.41
CA ALA A 55 1.61 14.11 -10.68
C ALA A 55 2.68 13.07 -10.29
N ALA A 56 2.33 11.80 -10.16
CA ALA A 56 3.23 10.76 -9.65
C ALA A 56 4.10 10.07 -10.73
N GLY A 57 3.94 10.41 -12.01
CA GLY A 57 4.81 9.93 -13.11
C GLY A 57 4.81 8.43 -13.41
N TRP A 58 4.22 7.59 -12.55
CA TRP A 58 4.22 6.13 -12.68
C TRP A 58 2.93 5.55 -13.26
N ASP A 59 1.85 6.30 -13.28
CA ASP A 59 0.53 5.79 -13.69
C ASP A 59 0.31 5.85 -15.22
N ASP A 60 1.11 6.65 -15.93
CA ASP A 60 1.07 6.84 -17.39
C ASP A 60 2.30 6.28 -18.11
N LEU A 61 3.10 5.48 -17.46
CA LEU A 61 4.27 4.85 -18.07
C LEU A 61 3.87 3.86 -19.16
N ASP A 62 4.70 3.68 -20.17
CA ASP A 62 4.61 2.50 -21.00
C ASP A 62 4.68 1.24 -20.14
N TYR A 63 3.91 0.19 -20.49
CA TYR A 63 3.83 -1.03 -19.70
C TYR A 63 5.19 -1.66 -19.41
N LYS A 64 6.11 -1.59 -20.37
CA LYS A 64 7.48 -2.12 -20.20
C LYS A 64 8.27 -1.32 -19.16
N GLU A 65 8.16 0.01 -19.18
CA GLU A 65 8.83 0.89 -18.21
C GLU A 65 8.24 0.73 -16.82
N TRP A 66 6.92 0.67 -16.70
CA TRP A 66 6.26 0.36 -15.42
C TRP A 66 6.73 -0.99 -14.85
N LYS A 67 6.75 -2.04 -15.69
CA LYS A 67 7.24 -3.37 -15.29
C LYS A 67 8.69 -3.34 -14.84
N LYS A 68 9.54 -2.55 -15.48
CA LYS A 68 10.94 -2.34 -15.11
C LYS A 68 11.07 -1.62 -13.76
N SER A 69 10.24 -0.62 -13.50
CA SER A 69 10.20 0.10 -12.22
C SER A 69 9.71 -0.82 -11.09
N MET A 70 8.66 -1.60 -11.31
CA MET A 70 8.19 -2.60 -10.35
C MET A 70 9.24 -3.70 -10.09
N ASN A 71 10.00 -4.11 -11.10
CA ASN A 71 11.10 -5.05 -10.89
C ASN A 71 12.22 -4.47 -10.00
N LYS A 72 12.58 -3.19 -10.17
CA LYS A 72 13.52 -2.49 -9.29
C LYS A 72 12.97 -2.36 -7.88
N PHE A 73 11.68 -2.06 -7.75
CA PHE A 73 11.00 -2.01 -6.46
C PHE A 73 11.10 -3.35 -5.72
N PHE A 74 10.75 -4.48 -6.35
CA PHE A 74 10.83 -5.79 -5.71
C PHE A 74 12.27 -6.19 -5.36
N HIS A 75 13.25 -5.79 -6.15
CA HIS A 75 14.66 -5.95 -5.82
C HIS A 75 15.02 -5.23 -4.51
N GLN A 76 14.60 -3.98 -4.34
CA GLN A 76 14.84 -3.24 -3.10
C GLN A 76 14.00 -3.79 -1.93
N ALA A 77 12.75 -4.13 -2.16
CA ALA A 77 11.86 -4.70 -1.15
C ALA A 77 12.46 -5.99 -0.57
N SER A 78 12.92 -6.91 -1.42
CA SER A 78 13.58 -8.14 -0.98
C SER A 78 14.88 -7.89 -0.22
N ARG A 79 15.65 -6.86 -0.58
CA ARG A 79 16.88 -6.51 0.11
C ARG A 79 16.63 -6.00 1.53
N VAL A 80 15.63 -5.15 1.72
CA VAL A 80 15.35 -4.52 3.02
C VAL A 80 14.57 -5.43 3.95
N LEU A 81 13.79 -6.39 3.44
CA LEU A 81 13.05 -7.35 4.24
C LEU A 81 14.00 -8.29 5.01
N LYS A 82 13.66 -8.55 6.26
CA LYS A 82 14.25 -9.64 7.04
C LYS A 82 13.81 -10.99 6.48
N ASP A 83 14.60 -12.04 6.74
CA ASP A 83 14.19 -13.41 6.42
C ASP A 83 12.89 -13.74 7.20
N GLY A 84 11.85 -14.19 6.48
CA GLY A 84 10.50 -14.35 7.04
C GLY A 84 9.66 -13.09 7.07
N GLY A 85 10.21 -11.94 6.71
CA GLY A 85 9.46 -10.69 6.58
C GLY A 85 8.37 -10.81 5.51
N SER A 86 7.30 -10.05 5.69
CA SER A 86 6.09 -10.11 4.88
C SER A 86 5.94 -8.88 3.99
N ILE A 87 5.25 -9.05 2.85
CA ILE A 87 4.83 -7.93 2.02
C ILE A 87 3.39 -8.10 1.55
N ILE A 88 2.59 -7.04 1.72
CA ILE A 88 1.27 -6.86 1.12
C ILE A 88 1.39 -5.82 0.00
N VAL A 89 0.95 -6.20 -1.20
CA VAL A 89 0.92 -5.30 -2.37
C VAL A 89 -0.51 -5.19 -2.87
N PHE A 90 -1.08 -3.99 -2.84
CA PHE A 90 -2.34 -3.70 -3.53
C PHE A 90 -2.08 -3.49 -5.02
N MET A 91 -2.98 -3.96 -5.87
CA MET A 91 -2.87 -3.80 -7.32
C MET A 91 -4.20 -4.07 -8.01
N ALA A 92 -4.38 -3.49 -9.20
CA ALA A 92 -5.49 -3.83 -10.07
C ALA A 92 -5.45 -5.32 -10.45
N ILE A 93 -6.61 -5.99 -10.42
CA ILE A 93 -6.72 -7.44 -10.64
C ILE A 93 -6.09 -7.91 -11.95
N ILE A 94 -6.15 -7.07 -12.99
CA ILE A 94 -5.56 -7.36 -14.32
C ILE A 94 -4.02 -7.42 -14.33
N LYS A 95 -3.37 -7.02 -13.23
CA LYS A 95 -1.90 -6.99 -13.08
C LYS A 95 -1.37 -7.98 -12.04
N VAL A 96 -2.26 -8.70 -11.37
CA VAL A 96 -1.91 -9.63 -10.28
C VAL A 96 -0.85 -10.64 -10.73
N GLU A 97 -1.02 -11.28 -11.88
CA GLU A 97 -0.04 -12.25 -12.41
C GLU A 97 1.34 -11.62 -12.59
N THR A 98 1.40 -10.41 -13.18
CA THR A 98 2.68 -9.70 -13.39
C THR A 98 3.38 -9.41 -12.07
N ILE A 99 2.65 -8.96 -11.04
CA ILE A 99 3.20 -8.70 -9.71
C ILE A 99 3.75 -9.97 -9.08
N ILE A 100 3.00 -11.08 -9.15
CA ILE A 100 3.44 -12.37 -8.61
C ILE A 100 4.75 -12.82 -9.29
N GLN A 101 4.80 -12.77 -10.62
CA GLN A 101 5.99 -13.16 -11.38
C GLN A 101 7.22 -12.28 -11.05
N LEU A 102 7.03 -10.97 -10.88
CA LEU A 102 8.11 -10.06 -10.52
C LEU A 102 8.60 -10.30 -9.08
N ALA A 103 7.69 -10.45 -8.12
CA ALA A 103 8.03 -10.71 -6.73
C ALA A 103 8.83 -12.02 -6.57
N GLN A 104 8.38 -13.09 -7.24
CA GLN A 104 9.04 -14.40 -7.17
C GLN A 104 10.48 -14.39 -7.70
N LYS A 105 10.82 -13.55 -8.70
CA LYS A 105 12.19 -13.38 -9.20
C LYS A 105 13.18 -12.90 -8.14
N HIS A 106 12.68 -12.28 -7.08
CA HIS A 106 13.46 -11.71 -5.98
C HIS A 106 13.36 -12.51 -4.67
N GLY A 107 12.94 -13.79 -4.74
CA GLY A 107 12.88 -14.67 -3.56
C GLY A 107 11.68 -14.44 -2.65
N LEU A 108 10.64 -13.76 -3.15
CA LEU A 108 9.38 -13.60 -2.45
C LEU A 108 8.46 -14.79 -2.76
N TYR A 109 8.09 -15.54 -1.73
CA TYR A 109 7.15 -16.67 -1.84
C TYR A 109 5.72 -16.14 -1.87
N TYR A 110 5.01 -16.38 -2.97
CA TYR A 110 3.58 -16.09 -3.06
C TYR A 110 2.79 -16.96 -2.09
N LYS A 111 1.98 -16.32 -1.27
CA LYS A 111 1.12 -16.97 -0.28
C LYS A 111 -0.34 -16.96 -0.71
N LYS A 112 -0.86 -15.78 -1.06
CA LYS A 112 -2.29 -15.60 -1.33
C LYS A 112 -2.54 -14.31 -2.14
N THR A 113 -3.59 -14.33 -2.95
CA THR A 113 -4.29 -13.13 -3.41
C THR A 113 -5.63 -13.08 -2.72
N GLY A 114 -5.95 -11.95 -2.14
CA GLY A 114 -7.24 -11.70 -1.53
C GLY A 114 -7.92 -10.46 -2.11
N ILE A 115 -9.13 -10.23 -1.65
CA ILE A 115 -9.99 -9.14 -2.09
C ILE A 115 -10.35 -8.26 -0.89
N TRP A 116 -10.17 -6.95 -1.04
CA TRP A 116 -10.82 -5.97 -0.21
C TRP A 116 -12.13 -5.56 -0.85
N HIS A 117 -13.25 -5.75 -0.13
CA HIS A 117 -14.57 -5.31 -0.53
C HIS A 117 -14.97 -4.04 0.22
N LYS A 118 -15.40 -3.04 -0.53
CA LYS A 118 -15.92 -1.77 -0.02
C LYS A 118 -17.42 -1.93 0.22
N SER A 119 -17.86 -1.92 1.47
CA SER A 119 -19.29 -2.09 1.80
C SER A 119 -20.17 -0.92 1.33
N ASN A 120 -19.56 0.27 1.12
CA ASN A 120 -20.23 1.49 0.65
C ASN A 120 -19.45 2.15 -0.49
N PRO A 121 -19.27 1.48 -1.64
CA PRO A 121 -18.51 2.02 -2.76
C PRO A 121 -19.22 3.25 -3.36
N MET A 122 -18.46 4.16 -3.99
CA MET A 122 -19.05 5.29 -4.68
C MET A 122 -19.89 4.82 -5.87
N PRO A 123 -21.19 5.15 -5.96
CA PRO A 123 -22.11 4.63 -6.99
C PRO A 123 -21.94 5.34 -8.33
N ARG A 124 -20.73 5.27 -8.92
CA ARG A 124 -20.45 5.84 -10.24
C ARG A 124 -20.92 4.90 -11.34
N ASN A 125 -21.57 5.45 -12.35
CA ASN A 125 -22.01 4.72 -13.56
C ASN A 125 -22.84 3.46 -13.27
N MET A 126 -23.57 3.44 -12.15
CA MET A 126 -24.34 2.27 -11.70
C MET A 126 -25.41 1.78 -12.69
N ASN A 127 -25.81 2.63 -13.63
CA ASN A 127 -26.77 2.28 -14.68
C ASN A 127 -26.10 1.73 -15.96
N LEU A 128 -24.77 1.76 -16.05
CA LEU A 128 -24.00 1.34 -17.23
C LEU A 128 -23.22 0.04 -17.00
N HIS A 129 -22.73 -0.16 -15.79
CA HIS A 129 -21.92 -1.34 -15.43
C HIS A 129 -21.89 -1.55 -13.92
N PHE A 130 -21.28 -2.66 -13.48
CA PHE A 130 -21.09 -2.95 -12.06
C PHE A 130 -20.26 -1.87 -11.37
N VAL A 131 -20.66 -1.50 -10.14
CA VAL A 131 -19.92 -0.55 -9.32
C VAL A 131 -18.57 -1.15 -8.89
N ASN A 132 -17.51 -0.36 -8.95
CA ASN A 132 -16.17 -0.78 -8.53
C ASN A 132 -16.09 -0.85 -7.00
N SER A 133 -16.45 -2.00 -6.45
CA SER A 133 -16.50 -2.26 -5.01
C SER A 133 -15.33 -3.08 -4.48
N THR A 134 -14.41 -3.54 -5.32
CA THR A 134 -13.34 -4.45 -4.91
C THR A 134 -11.97 -3.98 -5.36
N GLU A 135 -10.94 -4.29 -4.55
CA GLU A 135 -9.54 -4.18 -4.91
C GLU A 135 -8.81 -5.47 -4.49
N SER A 136 -7.81 -5.88 -5.28
CA SER A 136 -7.01 -7.06 -4.92
C SER A 136 -5.77 -6.66 -4.13
N TRP A 137 -5.36 -7.56 -3.24
CA TRP A 137 -4.10 -7.50 -2.53
C TRP A 137 -3.39 -8.86 -2.62
N MET A 138 -2.06 -8.82 -2.66
CA MET A 138 -1.23 -10.02 -2.71
C MET A 138 -0.33 -10.08 -1.49
N TYR A 139 -0.21 -11.27 -0.91
CA TYR A 139 0.62 -11.56 0.24
C TYR A 139 1.80 -12.45 -0.15
N PHE A 140 3.00 -12.04 0.27
CA PHE A 140 4.23 -12.81 0.08
C PHE A 140 5.03 -12.84 1.39
N THR A 141 5.91 -13.85 1.52
CA THR A 141 6.95 -13.90 2.55
C THR A 141 8.32 -13.97 1.88
N TYR A 142 9.34 -13.39 2.51
CA TYR A 142 10.69 -13.35 1.93
C TYR A 142 11.53 -14.53 2.42
N LYS A 143 12.19 -15.24 1.49
CA LYS A 143 13.07 -16.41 1.66
C LYS A 143 12.45 -17.62 2.36
N THR A 144 11.57 -17.45 3.30
CA THR A 144 10.91 -18.52 4.03
C THR A 144 9.45 -18.66 3.61
N LYS A 145 8.89 -19.87 3.73
CA LYS A 145 7.46 -20.10 3.46
C LYS A 145 6.56 -19.67 4.61
N THR A 146 7.13 -19.31 5.74
CA THR A 146 6.41 -18.87 6.93
C THR A 146 6.94 -17.51 7.36
N GLY A 147 6.08 -16.70 7.93
CA GLY A 147 6.38 -15.41 8.53
C GLY A 147 5.48 -15.19 9.74
N THR A 148 5.52 -13.99 10.33
CA THR A 148 4.58 -13.59 11.38
C THR A 148 3.16 -13.68 10.87
N PHE A 149 2.29 -14.39 11.61
CA PHE A 149 0.87 -14.53 11.29
C PHE A 149 0.04 -14.65 12.58
N ASN A 150 -0.39 -13.53 13.12
CA ASN A 150 -1.10 -13.39 14.41
C ASN A 150 -2.61 -13.55 14.21
N ASN A 151 -3.10 -14.75 14.04
CA ASN A 151 -4.52 -15.02 13.85
C ASN A 151 -5.28 -15.26 15.16
N ASN A 152 -4.60 -15.31 16.31
CA ASN A 152 -5.19 -15.58 17.63
C ASN A 152 -6.10 -16.82 17.64
N GLY A 153 -5.72 -17.88 16.92
CA GLY A 153 -6.49 -19.12 16.79
C GLY A 153 -7.75 -19.00 15.90
N LYS A 154 -7.97 -17.89 15.23
CA LYS A 154 -9.13 -17.67 14.35
C LYS A 154 -8.79 -17.99 12.91
N VAL A 155 -9.77 -18.42 12.14
CA VAL A 155 -9.68 -18.53 10.69
C VAL A 155 -9.79 -17.14 10.10
N LEU A 156 -8.77 -16.70 9.34
CA LEU A 156 -8.77 -15.44 8.59
C LEU A 156 -9.03 -15.74 7.12
N HIS A 157 -9.96 -15.00 6.54
CA HIS A 157 -10.34 -15.15 5.13
C HIS A 157 -9.51 -14.21 4.24
N ASP A 158 -9.35 -14.60 2.99
CA ASP A 158 -8.75 -13.78 1.94
C ASP A 158 -9.73 -12.73 1.37
N PHE A 159 -10.86 -12.56 2.01
CA PHE A 159 -11.87 -11.55 1.73
C PHE A 159 -12.01 -10.64 2.97
N ILE A 160 -11.69 -9.36 2.79
CA ILE A 160 -11.77 -8.35 3.84
C ILE A 160 -12.83 -7.33 3.43
N GLU A 161 -13.81 -7.10 4.29
CA GLU A 161 -14.83 -6.08 4.06
C GLU A 161 -14.66 -4.90 5.04
N THR A 162 -14.60 -3.69 4.51
CA THR A 162 -14.66 -2.46 5.29
C THR A 162 -15.45 -1.39 4.53
N SER A 163 -15.87 -0.35 5.23
CA SER A 163 -16.30 0.88 4.57
C SER A 163 -15.10 1.56 3.89
N VAL A 164 -15.38 2.46 2.93
CA VAL A 164 -14.36 3.37 2.41
C VAL A 164 -13.94 4.36 3.51
N THR A 165 -12.83 5.06 3.27
CA THR A 165 -12.25 6.04 4.19
C THR A 165 -13.28 7.05 4.69
N SER A 166 -13.39 7.18 6.00
CA SER A 166 -14.30 8.10 6.68
C SER A 166 -13.91 9.57 6.51
N ASN A 167 -14.82 10.48 6.84
CA ASN A 167 -14.50 11.93 6.83
C ASN A 167 -13.51 12.31 7.93
N SER A 168 -13.53 11.64 9.07
CA SER A 168 -12.57 11.87 10.17
C SER A 168 -11.13 11.55 9.73
N GLU A 169 -10.93 10.50 8.96
CA GLU A 169 -9.62 10.15 8.41
C GLU A 169 -9.09 11.14 7.36
N LYS A 170 -9.93 12.05 6.86
CA LYS A 170 -9.62 13.08 5.86
C LYS A 170 -9.43 14.48 6.46
N LYS A 171 -9.35 14.60 7.77
CA LYS A 171 -9.26 15.86 8.52
C LYS A 171 -8.14 16.79 8.03
N TYR A 172 -6.99 16.23 7.67
CA TYR A 172 -5.81 17.00 7.21
C TYR A 172 -5.73 17.16 5.69
N GLY A 173 -6.67 16.61 4.94
CA GLY A 173 -6.71 16.68 3.48
C GLY A 173 -7.27 15.41 2.86
N LYS A 174 -7.47 15.46 1.54
CA LYS A 174 -8.05 14.35 0.78
C LYS A 174 -6.99 13.75 -0.12
N HIS A 175 -6.84 12.42 -0.05
CA HIS A 175 -6.12 11.64 -1.04
C HIS A 175 -7.14 10.82 -1.86
N PRO A 176 -7.08 10.80 -3.19
CA PRO A 176 -8.14 10.23 -4.03
C PRO A 176 -8.35 8.73 -3.82
N THR A 177 -7.28 8.01 -3.51
CA THR A 177 -7.26 6.54 -3.33
C THR A 177 -6.90 6.14 -1.90
N GLN A 178 -7.11 7.02 -0.92
CA GLN A 178 -6.80 6.73 0.48
C GLN A 178 -7.45 5.42 0.93
N LYS A 179 -6.66 4.49 1.42
CA LYS A 179 -7.13 3.26 2.05
C LYS A 179 -7.62 3.55 3.47
N PRO A 180 -8.72 2.91 3.94
CA PRO A 180 -9.19 3.10 5.31
C PRO A 180 -8.23 2.52 6.35
N GLU A 181 -8.11 3.18 7.49
CA GLU A 181 -7.25 2.75 8.59
C GLU A 181 -7.59 1.34 9.07
N ALA A 182 -8.89 1.00 9.15
CA ALA A 182 -9.33 -0.34 9.56
C ALA A 182 -8.75 -1.47 8.69
N LEU A 183 -8.61 -1.24 7.38
CA LEU A 183 -7.98 -2.20 6.47
C LEU A 183 -6.48 -2.34 6.74
N MET A 184 -5.78 -1.23 6.93
CA MET A 184 -4.34 -1.23 7.21
C MET A 184 -4.04 -1.84 8.57
N GLU A 185 -4.84 -1.51 9.58
CA GLU A 185 -4.72 -2.05 10.93
C GLU A 185 -4.85 -3.58 10.95
N HIS A 186 -5.76 -4.13 10.14
CA HIS A 186 -5.88 -5.59 10.00
C HIS A 186 -4.54 -6.22 9.58
N PHE A 187 -3.89 -5.72 8.52
CA PHE A 187 -2.61 -6.26 8.05
C PHE A 187 -1.48 -6.03 9.06
N VAL A 188 -1.43 -4.84 9.68
CA VAL A 188 -0.43 -4.50 10.70
C VAL A 188 -0.49 -5.50 11.85
N LYS A 189 -1.69 -5.76 12.40
CA LYS A 189 -1.86 -6.68 13.55
C LYS A 189 -1.56 -8.13 13.18
N VAL A 190 -1.98 -8.56 12.00
CA VAL A 190 -1.83 -9.96 11.58
C VAL A 190 -0.39 -10.28 11.20
N LEU A 191 0.31 -9.37 10.52
CA LEU A 191 1.59 -9.66 9.86
C LEU A 191 2.81 -9.05 10.55
N SER A 192 2.64 -8.42 11.71
CA SER A 192 3.75 -7.88 12.50
C SER A 192 3.50 -8.00 14.02
N ASN A 193 4.57 -7.91 14.80
CA ASN A 193 4.53 -7.83 16.25
C ASN A 193 4.80 -6.39 16.72
N GLU A 194 4.55 -6.10 17.99
CA GLU A 194 4.95 -4.82 18.59
C GLU A 194 6.46 -4.61 18.45
N ASN A 195 6.88 -3.37 18.21
CA ASN A 195 8.23 -2.92 17.91
C ASN A 195 8.81 -3.39 16.58
N ASP A 196 8.12 -4.20 15.77
CA ASP A 196 8.50 -4.48 14.39
C ASP A 196 8.53 -3.18 13.56
N THR A 197 9.34 -3.17 12.53
CA THR A 197 9.45 -2.03 11.61
C THR A 197 8.65 -2.27 10.34
N ILE A 198 7.70 -1.38 10.08
CA ILE A 198 6.83 -1.40 8.90
C ILE A 198 7.29 -0.34 7.90
N LEU A 199 7.39 -0.72 6.63
CA LEU A 199 7.72 0.19 5.53
C LEU A 199 6.51 0.35 4.60
N ASP A 200 6.18 1.59 4.26
CA ASP A 200 5.31 1.92 3.14
C ASP A 200 6.05 2.85 2.15
N PRO A 201 6.53 2.33 1.03
CA PRO A 201 7.28 3.11 0.04
C PRO A 201 6.42 3.96 -0.89
N PHE A 202 5.10 3.85 -0.82
CA PHE A 202 4.11 4.68 -1.53
C PHE A 202 3.05 5.16 -0.54
N MET A 203 3.51 5.92 0.48
CA MET A 203 2.77 6.19 1.70
C MET A 203 1.45 6.95 1.48
N GLY A 204 1.34 7.75 0.42
CA GLY A 204 0.16 8.58 0.15
C GLY A 204 -0.18 9.46 1.36
N SER A 205 -1.41 9.34 1.84
CA SER A 205 -1.88 10.07 3.03
C SER A 205 -1.54 9.39 4.38
N GLY A 206 -0.73 8.33 4.39
CA GLY A 206 -0.16 7.74 5.62
C GLY A 206 -1.05 6.78 6.40
N SER A 207 -2.04 6.13 5.79
CA SER A 207 -2.95 5.21 6.51
C SER A 207 -2.20 4.03 7.15
N VAL A 208 -1.16 3.50 6.49
CA VAL A 208 -0.29 2.45 7.05
C VAL A 208 0.47 2.98 8.26
N GLY A 209 1.05 4.19 8.16
CA GLY A 209 1.82 4.81 9.25
C GLY A 209 0.97 5.10 10.48
N VAL A 210 -0.24 5.63 10.29
CA VAL A 210 -1.21 5.82 11.38
C VAL A 210 -1.51 4.48 12.06
N SER A 211 -1.80 3.43 11.28
CA SER A 211 -2.10 2.10 11.82
C SER A 211 -0.90 1.47 12.52
N ALA A 212 0.31 1.66 12.00
CA ALA A 212 1.56 1.17 12.60
C ALA A 212 1.79 1.80 13.98
N VAL A 213 1.73 3.13 14.07
CA VAL A 213 1.94 3.87 15.31
C VAL A 213 0.88 3.50 16.35
N LYS A 214 -0.41 3.53 16.00
CA LYS A 214 -1.52 3.13 16.91
C LYS A 214 -1.35 1.73 17.50
N ASN A 215 -0.58 0.89 16.86
CA ASN A 215 -0.38 -0.50 17.30
C ASN A 215 1.05 -0.77 17.79
N ASN A 216 1.79 0.24 18.19
CA ASN A 216 3.16 0.12 18.73
C ASN A 216 4.18 -0.50 17.74
N ARG A 217 4.13 -0.14 16.45
CA ARG A 217 5.13 -0.53 15.45
C ARG A 217 5.94 0.68 15.01
N ASN A 218 7.24 0.47 14.75
CA ASN A 218 8.06 1.46 14.08
C ASN A 218 7.61 1.61 12.63
N PHE A 219 7.78 2.81 12.07
CA PHE A 219 7.29 3.10 10.72
C PHE A 219 8.30 3.88 9.90
N VAL A 220 8.51 3.43 8.67
CA VAL A 220 9.25 4.16 7.63
C VAL A 220 8.27 4.42 6.48
N GLY A 221 8.05 5.69 6.13
CA GLY A 221 7.14 6.10 5.06
C GLY A 221 7.84 6.95 4.02
N ILE A 222 7.57 6.69 2.73
CA ILE A 222 8.12 7.46 1.62
C ILE A 222 6.95 7.92 0.74
N GLU A 223 6.93 9.21 0.40
CA GLU A 223 5.92 9.79 -0.48
C GLU A 223 6.57 10.82 -1.41
N LEU A 224 6.26 10.72 -2.69
CA LEU A 224 6.82 11.60 -3.71
C LEU A 224 6.14 12.98 -3.73
N ASP A 225 4.81 13.00 -3.64
CA ASP A 225 4.02 14.23 -3.65
C ASP A 225 4.11 14.94 -2.29
N GLU A 226 4.56 16.19 -2.30
CA GLU A 226 4.77 16.98 -1.08
C GLU A 226 3.46 17.25 -0.33
N ASN A 227 2.34 17.43 -1.03
CA ASN A 227 1.05 17.68 -0.38
C ASN A 227 0.58 16.42 0.37
N TYR A 228 0.67 15.25 -0.26
CA TYR A 228 0.32 13.99 0.40
C TYR A 228 1.28 13.65 1.53
N PHE A 229 2.56 13.91 1.35
CA PHE A 229 3.56 13.80 2.42
C PHE A 229 3.20 14.67 3.65
N ASN A 230 2.78 15.91 3.44
CA ASN A 230 2.37 16.82 4.52
C ASN A 230 1.09 16.34 5.23
N ILE A 231 0.12 15.79 4.47
CA ILE A 231 -1.09 15.16 5.04
C ILE A 231 -0.69 13.96 5.91
N ALA A 232 0.13 13.05 5.39
CA ALA A 232 0.60 11.86 6.11
C ALA A 232 1.34 12.24 7.40
N THR A 233 2.27 13.20 7.30
CA THR A 233 3.05 13.70 8.44
C THR A 233 2.13 14.25 9.55
N SER A 234 1.10 15.02 9.18
CA SER A 234 0.15 15.59 10.13
C SER A 234 -0.67 14.49 10.83
N ARG A 235 -1.17 13.51 10.08
CA ARG A 235 -1.96 12.39 10.61
C ARG A 235 -1.14 11.52 11.57
N ILE A 236 0.08 11.18 11.19
CA ILE A 236 0.96 10.31 12.01
C ILE A 236 1.41 11.04 13.29
N LYS A 237 1.70 12.36 13.21
CA LYS A 237 2.05 13.17 14.38
C LYS A 237 0.89 13.33 15.38
N GLU A 238 -0.36 13.39 14.91
CA GLU A 238 -1.53 13.46 15.81
C GLU A 238 -1.60 12.22 16.70
N VAL A 239 -1.50 11.04 16.09
CA VAL A 239 -1.58 9.78 16.83
C VAL A 239 -0.47 9.64 17.89
N LYS A 240 0.75 10.12 17.58
CA LYS A 240 1.86 10.12 18.56
C LYS A 240 1.63 11.01 19.78
N LYS A 241 0.83 12.08 19.66
CA LYS A 241 0.53 12.98 20.77
C LYS A 241 -0.52 12.37 21.73
N ASP A 242 -1.40 11.54 21.20
CA ASP A 242 -2.45 10.89 21.98
C ASP A 242 -1.93 9.72 22.85
N GLU A 243 -0.65 9.33 22.66
CA GLU A 243 0.03 8.27 23.43
C GLU A 243 0.86 8.79 24.62
N ILE A 244 0.93 10.11 24.83
CA ILE A 244 1.66 10.77 25.93
C ILE A 244 0.65 11.31 26.97
#